data_e18388e52a24cc04bca9555b6624b8a8
#
_entry.id   e18388e52a24cc04bca9555b6624b8a8
#
_cell.length_a   1.000
_cell.length_b   1.000
_cell.length_c   1.000
_cell.angle_alpha   90.00
_cell.angle_beta   90.00
_cell.angle_gamma   90.00
#
_symmetry.space_group_name_H-M   'P 1'
#
loop_
_entity.id
_entity.type
_entity.pdbx_description
1 polymer ?
#
loop_
_entity_poly.entity_id
_entity_poly.type
_entity_poly.pdbx_seq_one_letter_code
_entity_poly.pdbx_strand_id
1 'polypeptide(L)'
;MHSTCSDGNLSPAELVRYAKKRKVDIIALTDHNSCDGLYEAISEGKRSGIVVIPAVELSTKYKENRVHILGYFKDDSYNNELFREVLRKIKGDKIGDLRSIFGSKINFNGYKKKLYVESGIQLLRFFGATVVLAHPVLLSRECFFNIENMDFDGIE
;
A
#
# COMPACT_ATOMS: atom_id res chain seq x y z
N MET A 1 -6.63 -5.45 -4.48
CA MET A 1 -6.52 -6.90 -4.81
C MET A 1 -5.09 -7.34 -4.53
N HIS A 2 -4.90 -8.59 -4.07
CA HIS A 2 -3.58 -9.14 -3.68
C HIS A 2 -3.16 -10.29 -4.58
N SER A 3 -1.87 -10.34 -4.90
CA SER A 3 -1.26 -11.40 -5.69
C SER A 3 -0.32 -12.28 -4.85
N THR A 4 0.34 -13.24 -5.48
CA THR A 4 1.39 -14.05 -4.85
C THR A 4 2.63 -13.25 -4.42
N CYS A 5 2.71 -11.95 -4.75
CA CYS A 5 3.75 -11.06 -4.23
C CYS A 5 3.51 -10.64 -2.77
N SER A 6 2.29 -10.91 -2.25
CA SER A 6 1.96 -10.80 -0.82
C SER A 6 1.26 -12.07 -0.31
N ASP A 7 -0.05 -12.06 -0.17
CA ASP A 7 -0.85 -13.13 0.43
C ASP A 7 -1.99 -13.61 -0.49
N GLY A 8 -2.02 -13.16 -1.72
CA GLY A 8 -2.96 -13.65 -2.74
C GLY A 8 -2.53 -15.00 -3.34
N ASN A 9 -3.49 -15.70 -3.98
CA ASN A 9 -3.29 -17.02 -4.54
C ASN A 9 -2.95 -17.05 -6.04
N LEU A 10 -3.16 -15.92 -6.73
CA LEU A 10 -2.90 -15.79 -8.17
C LEU A 10 -1.65 -14.95 -8.39
N SER A 11 -0.87 -15.28 -9.41
CA SER A 11 0.19 -14.38 -9.87
C SER A 11 -0.40 -13.06 -10.37
N PRO A 12 0.37 -11.96 -10.42
CA PRO A 12 -0.12 -10.68 -10.92
C PRO A 12 -0.79 -10.79 -12.29
N ALA A 13 -0.19 -11.53 -13.22
CA ALA A 13 -0.76 -11.73 -14.55
C ALA A 13 -2.04 -12.58 -14.54
N GLU A 14 -2.09 -13.63 -13.73
CA GLU A 14 -3.31 -14.45 -13.58
C GLU A 14 -4.46 -13.65 -13.01
N LEU A 15 -4.18 -12.78 -12.04
CA LEU A 15 -5.16 -11.88 -11.44
C LEU A 15 -5.80 -10.97 -12.50
N VAL A 16 -4.98 -10.35 -13.37
CA VAL A 16 -5.46 -9.51 -14.48
C VAL A 16 -6.32 -10.32 -15.46
N ARG A 17 -5.86 -11.52 -15.85
CA ARG A 17 -6.65 -12.41 -16.73
C ARG A 17 -7.96 -12.84 -16.08
N TYR A 18 -7.97 -13.08 -14.77
CA TYR A 18 -9.18 -13.38 -14.02
C TYR A 18 -10.15 -12.21 -14.02
N ALA A 19 -9.68 -10.98 -13.77
CA ALA A 19 -10.48 -9.76 -13.87
C ALA A 19 -11.13 -9.63 -15.25
N LYS A 20 -10.36 -9.87 -16.33
CA LYS A 20 -10.89 -9.88 -17.70
C LYS A 20 -12.03 -10.88 -17.91
N LYS A 21 -11.87 -12.11 -17.40
CA LYS A 21 -12.94 -13.12 -17.45
C LYS A 21 -14.19 -12.70 -16.70
N ARG A 22 -14.04 -11.88 -15.66
CA ARG A 22 -15.14 -11.32 -14.87
C ARG A 22 -15.73 -10.03 -15.46
N LYS A 23 -15.28 -9.62 -16.64
CA LYS A 23 -15.71 -8.38 -17.33
C LYS A 23 -15.46 -7.12 -16.50
N VAL A 24 -14.35 -7.12 -15.75
CA VAL A 24 -13.86 -5.95 -15.00
C VAL A 24 -12.89 -5.20 -15.91
N ASP A 25 -13.05 -3.88 -16.04
CA ASP A 25 -12.25 -3.04 -16.93
C ASP A 25 -11.05 -2.40 -16.22
N ILE A 26 -11.17 -2.16 -14.92
CA ILE A 26 -10.15 -1.48 -14.12
C ILE A 26 -9.94 -2.24 -12.82
N ILE A 27 -8.69 -2.49 -12.46
CA ILE A 27 -8.30 -3.06 -11.17
C ILE A 27 -7.17 -2.25 -10.54
N ALA A 28 -7.01 -2.34 -9.23
CA ALA A 28 -5.81 -1.94 -8.53
C ALA A 28 -5.13 -3.16 -7.90
N LEU A 29 -3.83 -3.31 -8.13
CA LEU A 29 -3.02 -4.29 -7.42
C LEU A 29 -2.43 -3.61 -6.18
N THR A 30 -2.76 -4.14 -5.00
CA THR A 30 -2.49 -3.54 -3.69
C THR A 30 -1.79 -4.52 -2.74
N ASP A 31 -0.75 -5.18 -3.22
CA ASP A 31 -0.02 -6.16 -2.42
C ASP A 31 0.52 -5.58 -1.10
N HIS A 32 0.46 -6.35 -0.02
CA HIS A 32 0.94 -5.94 1.29
C HIS A 32 2.44 -5.64 1.29
N ASN A 33 2.76 -4.37 1.57
CA ASN A 33 4.13 -3.86 1.69
C ASN A 33 5.04 -4.26 0.51
N SER A 34 4.47 -4.35 -0.70
CA SER A 34 5.20 -4.75 -1.92
C SER A 34 4.64 -4.10 -3.17
N CYS A 35 5.53 -3.68 -4.06
CA CYS A 35 5.23 -3.26 -5.44
C CYS A 35 5.80 -4.23 -6.47
N ASP A 36 6.29 -5.41 -6.06
CA ASP A 36 7.05 -6.32 -6.93
C ASP A 36 6.19 -6.90 -8.06
N GLY A 37 4.88 -7.08 -7.84
CA GLY A 37 3.93 -7.59 -8.83
C GLY A 37 3.45 -6.56 -9.86
N LEU A 38 3.69 -5.27 -9.64
CA LEU A 38 3.07 -4.20 -10.46
C LEU A 38 3.53 -4.23 -11.91
N TYR A 39 4.81 -4.46 -12.17
CA TYR A 39 5.31 -4.52 -13.55
C TYR A 39 4.63 -5.64 -14.36
N GLU A 40 4.50 -6.82 -13.78
CA GLU A 40 3.85 -7.97 -14.41
C GLU A 40 2.36 -7.68 -14.64
N ALA A 41 1.65 -7.17 -13.61
CA ALA A 41 0.23 -6.86 -13.71
C ALA A 41 -0.06 -5.79 -14.77
N ILE A 42 0.72 -4.69 -14.79
CA ILE A 42 0.56 -3.59 -15.76
C ILE A 42 0.83 -4.09 -17.18
N SER A 43 1.87 -4.90 -17.36
CA SER A 43 2.22 -5.49 -18.66
C SER A 43 1.10 -6.40 -19.18
N GLU A 44 0.56 -7.25 -18.31
CA GLU A 44 -0.59 -8.10 -18.64
C GLU A 44 -1.85 -7.27 -18.90
N GLY A 45 -2.08 -6.20 -18.13
CA GLY A 45 -3.21 -5.29 -18.30
C GLY A 45 -3.22 -4.66 -19.70
N LYS A 46 -2.07 -4.14 -20.15
CA LYS A 46 -1.90 -3.61 -21.51
C LYS A 46 -2.23 -4.65 -22.57
N ARG A 47 -1.79 -5.89 -22.39
CA ARG A 47 -2.05 -7.00 -23.33
C ARG A 47 -3.50 -7.44 -23.36
N SER A 48 -4.17 -7.43 -22.20
CA SER A 48 -5.55 -7.92 -22.01
C SER A 48 -6.61 -6.85 -22.15
N GLY A 49 -6.23 -5.56 -22.30
CA GLY A 49 -7.16 -4.44 -22.33
C GLY A 49 -7.82 -4.17 -20.99
N ILE A 50 -7.08 -4.36 -19.87
CA ILE A 50 -7.48 -4.01 -18.51
C ILE A 50 -6.60 -2.87 -18.03
N VAL A 51 -7.20 -1.84 -17.45
CA VAL A 51 -6.47 -0.78 -16.76
C VAL A 51 -6.02 -1.31 -15.39
N VAL A 52 -4.72 -1.31 -15.14
CA VAL A 52 -4.15 -1.66 -13.84
C VAL A 52 -3.64 -0.39 -13.18
N ILE A 53 -4.28 0.01 -12.09
CA ILE A 53 -3.83 1.13 -11.24
C ILE A 53 -2.72 0.61 -10.34
N PRO A 54 -1.49 1.19 -10.41
CA PRO A 54 -0.42 0.83 -9.51
C PRO A 54 -0.75 1.30 -8.09
N ALA A 55 -0.65 0.39 -7.13
CA ALA A 55 -0.93 0.69 -5.74
C ALA A 55 -0.15 -0.23 -4.79
N VAL A 56 -0.23 0.06 -3.50
CA VAL A 56 0.32 -0.74 -2.42
C VAL A 56 -0.61 -0.68 -1.22
N GLU A 57 -0.70 -1.74 -0.45
CA GLU A 57 -1.35 -1.72 0.86
C GLU A 57 -0.30 -1.79 1.97
N LEU A 58 -0.17 -0.69 2.75
CA LEU A 58 0.74 -0.67 3.89
C LEU A 58 0.06 -1.25 5.13
N SER A 59 0.73 -2.19 5.75
CA SER A 59 0.37 -2.69 7.08
C SER A 59 0.89 -1.74 8.14
N THR A 60 -0.02 -1.04 8.81
CA THR A 60 0.28 -0.06 9.85
C THR A 60 -0.38 -0.42 11.18
N LYS A 61 -0.10 0.36 12.20
CA LYS A 61 -0.73 0.28 13.53
C LYS A 61 -1.23 1.65 14.00
N TYR A 62 -2.36 1.59 14.72
CA TYR A 62 -2.81 2.67 15.58
C TYR A 62 -3.06 2.09 16.99
N LYS A 63 -2.24 2.49 17.97
CA LYS A 63 -2.17 1.82 19.28
C LYS A 63 -1.97 0.31 19.07
N GLU A 64 -2.85 -0.53 19.59
CA GLU A 64 -2.79 -1.99 19.44
C GLU A 64 -3.55 -2.51 18.20
N ASN A 65 -4.30 -1.63 17.50
CA ASN A 65 -5.08 -2.03 16.34
C ASN A 65 -4.20 -2.10 15.08
N ARG A 66 -4.41 -3.15 14.28
CA ARG A 66 -3.88 -3.21 12.92
C ARG A 66 -4.75 -2.34 12.03
N VAL A 67 -4.12 -1.45 11.28
CA VAL A 67 -4.78 -0.56 10.32
C VAL A 67 -4.06 -0.69 8.99
N HIS A 68 -4.80 -0.90 7.92
CA HIS A 68 -4.24 -0.90 6.59
C HIS A 68 -4.54 0.41 5.88
N ILE A 69 -3.59 0.89 5.10
CA ILE A 69 -3.73 2.08 4.28
C ILE A 69 -3.28 1.81 2.86
N LEU A 70 -4.05 2.29 1.90
CA LEU A 70 -3.76 2.13 0.47
C LEU A 70 -3.05 3.36 -0.06
N GLY A 71 -2.04 3.14 -0.88
CA GLY A 71 -1.37 4.19 -1.65
C GLY A 71 -1.56 3.93 -3.13
N TYR A 72 -2.27 4.82 -3.84
CA TYR A 72 -2.47 4.75 -5.28
C TYR A 72 -1.56 5.72 -5.99
N PHE A 73 -0.88 5.27 -7.04
CA PHE A 73 0.06 6.09 -7.81
C PHE A 73 -0.52 6.48 -9.17
N LYS A 74 -0.31 7.74 -9.56
CA LYS A 74 -0.74 8.27 -10.87
C LYS A 74 0.32 8.05 -11.96
N ASP A 75 1.55 7.77 -11.54
CA ASP A 75 2.73 7.65 -12.40
C ASP A 75 3.64 6.51 -11.92
N ASP A 76 4.86 6.46 -12.44
CA ASP A 76 5.83 5.40 -12.14
C ASP A 76 6.56 5.59 -10.79
N SER A 77 6.11 6.50 -9.91
CA SER A 77 6.75 6.75 -8.60
C SER A 77 6.73 5.52 -7.68
N TYR A 78 5.79 4.59 -7.87
CA TYR A 78 5.78 3.27 -7.22
C TYR A 78 7.06 2.45 -7.52
N ASN A 79 7.72 2.71 -8.66
CA ASN A 79 8.95 2.01 -9.07
C ASN A 79 10.23 2.70 -8.59
N ASN A 80 10.11 3.75 -7.78
CA ASN A 80 11.25 4.41 -7.15
C ASN A 80 12.05 3.41 -6.29
N GLU A 81 13.36 3.32 -6.51
CA GLU A 81 14.23 2.35 -5.84
C GLU A 81 14.21 2.53 -4.32
N LEU A 82 14.25 3.78 -3.84
CA LEU A 82 14.16 4.09 -2.41
C LEU A 82 12.80 3.62 -1.85
N PHE A 83 11.69 3.84 -2.57
CA PHE A 83 10.38 3.37 -2.11
C PHE A 83 10.35 1.84 -1.97
N ARG A 84 10.87 1.12 -2.95
CA ARG A 84 10.96 -0.34 -2.91
C ARG A 84 11.86 -0.84 -1.77
N GLU A 85 12.96 -0.15 -1.49
CA GLU A 85 13.81 -0.46 -0.32
C GLU A 85 13.03 -0.25 0.98
N VAL A 86 12.31 0.86 1.09
CA VAL A 86 11.47 1.17 2.26
C VAL A 86 10.42 0.09 2.49
N LEU A 87 9.71 -0.35 1.44
CA LEU A 87 8.74 -1.44 1.56
C LEU A 87 9.37 -2.74 2.06
N ARG A 88 10.57 -3.09 1.57
CA ARG A 88 11.31 -4.26 2.07
C ARG A 88 11.67 -4.13 3.56
N LYS A 89 12.04 -2.92 4.01
CA LYS A 89 12.31 -2.67 5.45
C LYS A 89 11.04 -2.78 6.30
N ILE A 90 9.91 -2.28 5.81
CA ILE A 90 8.60 -2.42 6.48
C ILE A 90 8.23 -3.91 6.59
N LYS A 91 8.33 -4.66 5.49
CA LYS A 91 8.04 -6.10 5.46
C LYS A 91 8.94 -6.90 6.41
N GLY A 92 10.19 -6.45 6.58
CA GLY A 92 11.18 -7.09 7.47
C GLY A 92 11.17 -6.56 8.91
N ASP A 93 10.18 -5.78 9.32
CA ASP A 93 10.09 -5.16 10.67
C ASP A 93 11.31 -4.27 11.04
N LYS A 94 11.95 -3.65 10.03
CA LYS A 94 13.15 -2.80 10.18
C LYS A 94 12.80 -1.29 10.15
N ILE A 95 11.71 -0.90 10.80
CA ILE A 95 11.24 0.50 10.79
C ILE A 95 12.28 1.47 11.40
N GLY A 96 13.09 1.01 12.35
CA GLY A 96 14.15 1.83 12.94
C GLY A 96 15.14 2.40 11.92
N ASP A 97 15.39 1.67 10.84
CA ASP A 97 16.31 2.09 9.78
C ASP A 97 15.76 3.27 8.95
N LEU A 98 14.43 3.41 8.90
CA LEU A 98 13.78 4.48 8.12
C LEU A 98 14.05 5.87 8.69
N ARG A 99 14.29 5.97 9.99
CA ARG A 99 14.67 7.24 10.65
C ARG A 99 15.98 7.80 10.10
N SER A 100 16.95 6.95 9.82
CA SER A 100 18.22 7.39 9.24
C SER A 100 18.08 7.82 7.79
N ILE A 101 17.15 7.23 7.06
CA ILE A 101 16.88 7.54 5.64
C ILE A 101 16.15 8.88 5.50
N PHE A 102 15.11 9.11 6.30
CA PHE A 102 14.21 10.25 6.13
C PHE A 102 14.48 11.41 7.10
N GLY A 103 15.25 11.18 8.18
CA GLY A 103 15.54 12.21 9.18
C GLY A 103 14.26 12.82 9.77
N SER A 104 14.14 14.15 9.71
CA SER A 104 12.95 14.88 10.17
C SER A 104 11.83 15.01 9.13
N LYS A 105 12.03 14.53 7.90
CA LYS A 105 11.03 14.65 6.81
C LYS A 105 9.80 13.78 7.05
N ILE A 106 9.96 12.66 7.73
CA ILE A 106 8.86 11.76 8.11
C ILE A 106 9.03 11.41 9.58
N ASN A 107 7.96 11.58 10.34
CA ASN A 107 7.97 11.29 11.76
C ASN A 107 7.70 9.81 12.00
N PHE A 108 8.77 9.03 12.28
CA PHE A 108 8.67 7.63 12.68
C PHE A 108 8.61 7.50 14.22
N ASN A 109 7.72 8.26 14.87
CA ASN A 109 7.50 8.11 16.32
C ASN A 109 6.82 6.78 16.61
N GLY A 110 7.35 6.04 17.59
CA GLY A 110 6.76 4.80 18.04
C GLY A 110 7.76 3.64 18.12
N TYR A 111 7.23 2.44 18.29
CA TYR A 111 8.02 1.23 18.48
C TYR A 111 8.90 0.89 17.27
N LYS A 112 10.11 0.43 17.54
CA LYS A 112 11.16 0.14 16.55
C LYS A 112 10.76 -0.87 15.44
N LYS A 113 9.63 -1.58 15.59
CA LYS A 113 9.27 -2.71 14.73
C LYS A 113 8.02 -2.52 13.86
N LYS A 114 7.15 -1.55 14.16
CA LYS A 114 5.87 -1.39 13.41
C LYS A 114 5.71 0.03 12.91
N LEU A 115 5.19 0.16 11.70
CA LEU A 115 4.84 1.44 11.09
C LEU A 115 3.52 1.93 11.68
N TYR A 116 3.47 3.17 12.17
CA TYR A 116 2.24 3.82 12.61
C TYR A 116 1.48 4.43 11.43
N VAL A 117 0.16 4.57 11.58
CA VAL A 117 -0.72 5.13 10.53
C VAL A 117 -0.20 6.48 10.05
N GLU A 118 0.10 7.40 10.98
CA GLU A 118 0.58 8.75 10.64
C GLU A 118 1.87 8.71 9.84
N SER A 119 2.82 7.87 10.24
CA SER A 119 4.08 7.70 9.51
C SER A 119 3.86 7.06 8.13
N GLY A 120 2.90 6.14 8.04
CA GLY A 120 2.52 5.49 6.78
C GLY A 120 1.89 6.48 5.79
N ILE A 121 0.99 7.35 6.28
CA ILE A 121 0.39 8.42 5.48
C ILE A 121 1.49 9.35 4.95
N GLN A 122 2.36 9.85 5.83
CA GLN A 122 3.47 10.74 5.44
C GLN A 122 4.40 10.06 4.43
N LEU A 123 4.68 8.77 4.61
CA LEU A 123 5.52 7.99 3.70
C LEU A 123 4.88 7.90 2.31
N LEU A 124 3.63 7.51 2.20
CA LEU A 124 2.93 7.39 0.92
C LEU A 124 2.85 8.75 0.20
N ARG A 125 2.54 9.82 0.94
CA ARG A 125 2.54 11.18 0.38
C ARG A 125 3.91 11.65 -0.08
N PHE A 126 4.97 11.30 0.64
CA PHE A 126 6.35 11.63 0.25
C PHE A 126 6.69 11.05 -1.14
N PHE A 127 6.13 9.88 -1.48
CA PHE A 127 6.29 9.27 -2.79
C PHE A 127 5.15 9.60 -3.78
N GLY A 128 4.31 10.57 -3.48
CA GLY A 128 3.30 11.10 -4.40
C GLY A 128 2.02 10.26 -4.52
N ALA A 129 1.78 9.33 -3.60
CA ALA A 129 0.57 8.51 -3.62
C ALA A 129 -0.65 9.28 -3.11
N THR A 130 -1.82 8.96 -3.67
CA THR A 130 -3.13 9.23 -3.08
C THR A 130 -3.37 8.20 -1.97
N VAL A 131 -3.74 8.66 -0.76
CA VAL A 131 -3.78 7.82 0.45
C VAL A 131 -5.23 7.56 0.88
N VAL A 132 -5.60 6.28 1.00
CA VAL A 132 -6.96 5.85 1.33
C VAL A 132 -6.92 4.91 2.54
N LEU A 133 -7.86 5.10 3.49
CA LEU A 133 -8.06 4.17 4.60
C LEU A 133 -8.72 2.88 4.07
N ALA A 134 -8.06 1.74 4.25
CA ALA A 134 -8.54 0.45 3.77
C ALA A 134 -9.57 -0.16 4.73
N HIS A 135 -10.61 -0.79 4.18
CA HIS A 135 -11.62 -1.62 4.86
C HIS A 135 -11.92 -1.24 6.33
N PRO A 136 -12.37 0.00 6.60
CA PRO A 136 -12.59 0.51 7.97
C PRO A 136 -13.62 -0.30 8.76
N VAL A 137 -14.45 -1.06 8.07
CA VAL A 137 -15.42 -2.00 8.69
C VAL A 137 -14.75 -3.05 9.60
N LEU A 138 -13.47 -3.33 9.39
CA LEU A 138 -12.68 -4.25 10.21
C LEU A 138 -12.10 -3.60 11.48
N LEU A 139 -12.25 -2.29 11.62
CA LEU A 139 -11.77 -1.54 12.79
C LEU A 139 -12.83 -1.50 13.88
N SER A 140 -12.39 -1.44 15.15
CA SER A 140 -13.30 -1.09 16.22
C SER A 140 -13.82 0.35 16.02
N ARG A 141 -15.03 0.64 16.50
CA ARG A 141 -15.59 2.00 16.44
C ARG A 141 -14.64 3.04 17.04
N GLU A 142 -14.07 2.74 18.20
CA GLU A 142 -13.12 3.64 18.87
C GLU A 142 -11.88 3.90 17.98
N CYS A 143 -11.31 2.86 17.37
CA CYS A 143 -10.17 3.02 16.48
C CYS A 143 -10.54 3.89 15.28
N PHE A 144 -11.66 3.60 14.62
CA PHE A 144 -12.12 4.36 13.44
C PHE A 144 -12.31 5.84 13.77
N PHE A 145 -13.07 6.19 14.81
CA PHE A 145 -13.28 7.60 15.20
C PHE A 145 -12.00 8.36 15.56
N ASN A 146 -10.97 7.66 16.01
CA ASN A 146 -9.68 8.30 16.32
C ASN A 146 -8.84 8.58 15.07
N ILE A 147 -9.03 7.82 13.99
CA ILE A 147 -8.18 7.93 12.79
C ILE A 147 -8.90 8.49 11.57
N GLU A 148 -10.24 8.50 11.52
CA GLU A 148 -11.04 8.93 10.36
C GLU A 148 -10.73 10.36 9.87
N ASN A 149 -10.29 11.23 10.78
CA ASN A 149 -9.92 12.62 10.50
C ASN A 149 -8.41 12.81 10.24
N MET A 150 -7.63 11.72 10.15
CA MET A 150 -6.25 11.82 9.69
C MET A 150 -6.21 12.21 8.21
N ASP A 151 -5.03 12.57 7.71
CA ASP A 151 -4.81 13.11 6.38
C ASP A 151 -4.97 12.03 5.26
N PHE A 152 -6.16 11.41 5.20
CA PHE A 152 -6.57 10.53 4.11
C PHE A 152 -7.25 11.33 2.99
N ASP A 153 -7.06 10.90 1.75
CA ASP A 153 -7.78 11.43 0.58
C ASP A 153 -9.14 10.75 0.40
N GLY A 154 -9.34 9.59 1.03
CA GLY A 154 -10.57 8.83 0.96
C GLY A 154 -10.62 7.65 1.92
N ILE A 155 -11.78 7.00 1.93
CA ILE A 155 -12.07 5.81 2.74
C ILE A 155 -12.68 4.76 1.78
N GLU A 156 -12.20 3.52 1.85
CA GLU A 156 -12.71 2.41 1.05
C GLU A 156 -14.07 1.90 1.53
#